data_421137f0878465dbd514b85fbb85d91b
#
_entry.id   421137f0878465dbd514b85fbb85d91b
#
_cell.length_a   1.000
_cell.length_b   1.000
_cell.length_c   1.000
_cell.angle_alpha   90.00
_cell.angle_beta   90.00
_cell.angle_gamma   90.00
#
_symmetry.space_group_name_H-M   'P 1'
#
loop_
_entity.id
_entity.type
_entity.pdbx_description
1 polymer ?
#
loop_
_entity_poly.entity_id
_entity_poly.type
_entity_poly.pdbx_seq_one_letter_code
_entity_poly.pdbx_strand_id
1 'polypeptide(L)'
;VVEDTGHVWDGDLTELNNPVPRWWTWMYLLTCVFALGYLVLFPGVGSYQGTLGYTSVGEVKQKQAELAERVKPVYERFGGMTPEQLVADAPAREIGQRLFLNTCAQCHGSDAKGSTSFPNLTDGDWLYGGTPEIIAETIAKGRHGVMPPWKGVIDPRMAGDIAHYVRSLSGLAVDPVRVFRGKREFANYCVACHGVDGKGNQALGAPNLTDDVWLYGSSEASIVRTILDGRDNRMPAHEEVLTPEQIKLLSAWVWGLSNQAPAKAAEAAR
;
A
#
# COMPACT_ATOMS: atom_id res chain seq x y z
N VAL A 1 -48.72 -19.44 49.23
CA VAL A 1 -48.43 -18.00 49.01
C VAL A 1 -46.92 -17.93 48.85
N VAL A 2 -46.45 -17.42 47.76
CA VAL A 2 -45.00 -17.17 47.55
C VAL A 2 -44.66 -15.89 48.32
N GLU A 3 -43.68 -15.99 49.22
CA GLU A 3 -43.19 -14.82 49.96
C GLU A 3 -42.38 -13.90 49.03
N ASP A 4 -42.33 -12.60 49.33
CA ASP A 4 -41.48 -11.70 48.64
C ASP A 4 -40.03 -11.83 49.11
N THR A 5 -39.09 -11.25 48.36
CA THR A 5 -37.65 -11.29 48.72
C THR A 5 -37.31 -10.32 49.85
N GLY A 6 -38.24 -9.47 50.29
CA GLY A 6 -38.03 -8.37 51.24
C GLY A 6 -37.34 -7.16 50.63
N HIS A 7 -37.03 -7.19 49.34
CA HIS A 7 -36.45 -6.08 48.65
C HIS A 7 -37.51 -5.20 47.96
N VAL A 8 -37.45 -3.91 48.16
CA VAL A 8 -38.39 -2.93 47.58
C VAL A 8 -37.64 -2.04 46.63
N TRP A 9 -38.09 -1.99 45.39
CA TRP A 9 -37.59 -1.11 44.32
C TRP A 9 -38.54 0.10 44.19
N ASP A 10 -38.02 1.29 43.93
CA ASP A 10 -38.80 2.51 43.69
C ASP A 10 -39.90 2.84 44.74
N GLY A 11 -39.80 2.24 45.91
CA GLY A 11 -40.68 2.49 47.06
C GLY A 11 -41.95 1.62 47.14
N ASP A 12 -42.35 0.92 46.08
CA ASP A 12 -43.58 0.14 46.02
C ASP A 12 -43.52 -1.18 45.26
N LEU A 13 -42.43 -1.44 44.49
CA LEU A 13 -42.28 -2.68 43.74
C LEU A 13 -41.53 -3.73 44.55
N THR A 14 -42.16 -4.88 44.75
CA THR A 14 -41.55 -6.04 45.45
C THR A 14 -41.41 -7.21 44.50
N GLU A 15 -40.38 -8.05 44.74
CA GLU A 15 -40.12 -9.28 43.98
C GLU A 15 -40.64 -10.50 44.72
N LEU A 16 -41.32 -11.39 44.01
CA LEU A 16 -41.74 -12.69 44.56
C LEU A 16 -40.55 -13.67 44.56
N ASN A 17 -40.31 -14.33 45.68
CA ASN A 17 -39.26 -15.35 45.83
C ASN A 17 -39.68 -16.68 45.19
N ASN A 18 -39.79 -16.65 43.84
CA ASN A 18 -40.14 -17.86 43.07
C ASN A 18 -38.93 -18.78 42.90
N PRO A 19 -39.10 -20.11 43.03
CA PRO A 19 -38.04 -21.04 42.73
C PRO A 19 -37.67 -20.98 41.24
N VAL A 20 -36.38 -21.14 40.97
CA VAL A 20 -35.87 -21.17 39.60
C VAL A 20 -36.53 -22.31 38.82
N PRO A 21 -37.01 -22.08 37.58
CA PRO A 21 -37.60 -23.11 36.74
C PRO A 21 -36.62 -24.29 36.52
N ARG A 22 -37.12 -25.52 36.60
CA ARG A 22 -36.28 -26.73 36.45
C ARG A 22 -35.50 -26.76 35.13
N TRP A 23 -36.11 -26.34 34.03
CA TRP A 23 -35.44 -26.28 32.73
C TRP A 23 -34.24 -25.35 32.76
N TRP A 24 -34.34 -24.21 33.44
CA TRP A 24 -33.25 -23.23 33.59
C TRP A 24 -32.10 -23.84 34.41
N THR A 25 -32.40 -24.53 35.52
CA THR A 25 -31.38 -25.20 36.33
C THR A 25 -30.63 -26.26 35.53
N TRP A 26 -31.36 -27.10 34.75
CA TRP A 26 -30.72 -28.08 33.88
C TRP A 26 -29.85 -27.43 32.79
N MET A 27 -30.33 -26.38 32.14
CA MET A 27 -29.56 -25.63 31.17
C MET A 27 -28.26 -25.06 31.78
N TYR A 28 -28.35 -24.48 32.99
CA TYR A 28 -27.18 -23.96 33.69
C TYR A 28 -26.18 -25.09 34.02
N LEU A 29 -26.60 -26.22 34.52
CA LEU A 29 -25.74 -27.37 34.80
C LEU A 29 -25.06 -27.89 33.52
N LEU A 30 -25.80 -27.97 32.41
CA LEU A 30 -25.24 -28.37 31.12
C LEU A 30 -24.17 -27.36 30.60
N THR A 31 -24.39 -26.06 30.79
CA THR A 31 -23.38 -25.07 30.42
C THR A 31 -22.12 -25.17 31.29
N CYS A 32 -22.27 -25.51 32.59
CA CYS A 32 -21.12 -25.76 33.46
C CYS A 32 -20.31 -26.99 32.99
N VAL A 33 -21.01 -28.11 32.67
CA VAL A 33 -20.34 -29.30 32.12
C VAL A 33 -19.64 -29.00 30.79
N PHE A 34 -20.31 -28.26 29.92
CA PHE A 34 -19.71 -27.80 28.66
C PHE A 34 -18.45 -26.95 28.92
N ALA A 35 -18.54 -25.98 29.85
CA ALA A 35 -17.41 -25.10 30.18
C ALA A 35 -16.20 -25.89 30.71
N LEU A 36 -16.45 -26.88 31.60
CA LEU A 36 -15.37 -27.76 32.08
C LEU A 36 -14.74 -28.55 30.94
N GLY A 37 -15.56 -29.16 30.08
CA GLY A 37 -15.05 -29.85 28.88
C GLY A 37 -14.28 -28.95 27.96
N TYR A 38 -14.77 -27.74 27.73
CA TYR A 38 -14.09 -26.73 26.90
C TYR A 38 -12.72 -26.36 27.48
N LEU A 39 -12.60 -26.10 28.78
CA LEU A 39 -11.34 -25.74 29.45
C LEU A 39 -10.32 -26.88 29.46
N VAL A 40 -10.75 -28.14 29.36
CA VAL A 40 -9.86 -29.29 29.18
C VAL A 40 -9.35 -29.38 27.75
N LEU A 41 -10.20 -29.12 26.77
CA LEU A 41 -9.89 -29.28 25.34
C LEU A 41 -9.15 -28.09 24.75
N PHE A 42 -9.54 -26.88 25.13
CA PHE A 42 -9.04 -25.62 24.56
C PHE A 42 -8.28 -24.78 25.59
N PRO A 43 -7.41 -23.85 25.15
CA PRO A 43 -6.75 -22.93 26.08
C PRO A 43 -7.78 -21.97 26.69
N GLY A 44 -7.70 -21.76 28.01
CA GLY A 44 -8.64 -20.89 28.72
C GLY A 44 -8.23 -20.55 30.14
N VAL A 45 -7.26 -21.28 30.73
CA VAL A 45 -6.81 -21.06 32.11
C VAL A 45 -5.28 -20.94 32.14
N GLY A 46 -4.80 -19.74 32.42
CA GLY A 46 -3.36 -19.46 32.59
C GLY A 46 -2.52 -19.93 31.40
N SER A 47 -1.45 -20.68 31.64
CA SER A 47 -0.54 -21.22 30.63
C SER A 47 -0.95 -22.59 30.07
N TYR A 48 -2.08 -23.15 30.48
CA TYR A 48 -2.56 -24.42 29.96
C TYR A 48 -3.08 -24.29 28.53
N GLN A 49 -2.49 -25.06 27.61
CA GLN A 49 -2.79 -24.96 26.16
C GLN A 49 -3.99 -25.81 25.70
N GLY A 50 -4.64 -26.53 26.60
CA GLY A 50 -5.66 -27.51 26.25
C GLY A 50 -5.07 -28.77 25.61
N THR A 51 -5.84 -29.89 25.70
CA THR A 51 -5.41 -31.19 25.17
C THR A 51 -5.36 -31.21 23.63
N LEU A 52 -6.14 -30.35 22.96
CA LEU A 52 -6.16 -30.24 21.50
C LEU A 52 -5.00 -29.39 20.94
N GLY A 53 -4.23 -28.70 21.78
CA GLY A 53 -3.13 -27.84 21.35
C GLY A 53 -3.59 -26.69 20.39
N TYR A 54 -4.86 -26.33 20.46
CA TYR A 54 -5.45 -25.30 19.61
C TYR A 54 -4.81 -23.93 19.86
N THR A 55 -4.44 -23.25 18.78
CA THR A 55 -4.08 -21.83 18.81
C THR A 55 -4.71 -21.12 17.62
N SER A 56 -5.20 -19.90 17.80
CA SER A 56 -5.76 -19.10 16.70
C SER A 56 -4.73 -18.83 15.60
N VAL A 57 -3.47 -18.66 15.97
CA VAL A 57 -2.35 -18.53 15.01
C VAL A 57 -2.14 -19.83 14.23
N GLY A 58 -2.23 -20.99 14.88
CA GLY A 58 -2.14 -22.30 14.24
C GLY A 58 -3.26 -22.53 13.24
N GLU A 59 -4.49 -22.20 13.60
CA GLU A 59 -5.65 -22.28 12.71
C GLU A 59 -5.49 -21.37 11.47
N VAL A 60 -5.07 -20.12 11.68
CA VAL A 60 -4.82 -19.20 10.55
C VAL A 60 -3.75 -19.74 9.62
N LYS A 61 -2.62 -20.24 10.16
CA LYS A 61 -1.56 -20.83 9.35
C LYS A 61 -2.03 -22.05 8.56
N GLN A 62 -2.82 -22.93 9.19
CA GLN A 62 -3.39 -24.09 8.51
C GLN A 62 -4.32 -23.67 7.36
N LYS A 63 -5.25 -22.74 7.61
CA LYS A 63 -6.16 -22.23 6.57
C LYS A 63 -5.42 -21.52 5.44
N GLN A 64 -4.34 -20.79 5.75
CA GLN A 64 -3.49 -20.19 4.74
C GLN A 64 -2.78 -21.24 3.88
N ALA A 65 -2.25 -22.31 4.49
CA ALA A 65 -1.62 -23.40 3.76
C ALA A 65 -2.62 -24.16 2.86
N GLU A 66 -3.81 -24.46 3.38
CA GLU A 66 -4.88 -25.08 2.60
C GLU A 66 -5.32 -24.20 1.41
N LEU A 67 -5.42 -22.89 1.63
CA LEU A 67 -5.74 -21.94 0.56
C LEU A 67 -4.60 -21.88 -0.47
N ALA A 68 -3.34 -21.83 -0.03
CA ALA A 68 -2.18 -21.82 -0.91
C ALA A 68 -2.16 -23.03 -1.85
N GLU A 69 -2.39 -24.24 -1.33
CA GLU A 69 -2.48 -25.45 -2.15
C GLU A 69 -3.66 -25.42 -3.14
N ARG A 70 -4.80 -24.88 -2.73
CA ARG A 70 -5.98 -24.76 -3.62
C ARG A 70 -5.76 -23.79 -4.77
N VAL A 71 -5.03 -22.69 -4.56
CA VAL A 71 -4.80 -21.65 -5.58
C VAL A 71 -3.54 -21.92 -6.41
N LYS A 72 -2.64 -22.76 -5.93
CA LYS A 72 -1.37 -23.12 -6.59
C LYS A 72 -1.53 -23.45 -8.08
N PRO A 73 -2.47 -24.34 -8.51
CA PRO A 73 -2.63 -24.68 -9.94
C PRO A 73 -3.02 -23.47 -10.80
N VAL A 74 -3.71 -22.49 -10.22
CA VAL A 74 -4.08 -21.26 -10.93
C VAL A 74 -2.84 -20.43 -11.23
N TYR A 75 -1.93 -20.31 -10.26
CA TYR A 75 -0.70 -19.52 -10.42
C TYR A 75 0.35 -20.25 -11.27
N GLU A 76 0.46 -21.59 -11.18
CA GLU A 76 1.37 -22.40 -11.99
C GLU A 76 1.14 -22.20 -13.51
N ARG A 77 -0.11 -22.02 -13.93
CA ARG A 77 -0.47 -21.68 -15.31
C ARG A 77 0.29 -20.46 -15.82
N PHE A 78 0.54 -19.48 -14.98
CA PHE A 78 1.16 -18.20 -15.35
C PHE A 78 2.68 -18.21 -15.18
N GLY A 79 3.24 -19.23 -14.54
CA GLY A 79 4.66 -19.32 -14.21
C GLY A 79 5.59 -19.21 -15.41
N GLY A 80 5.24 -19.87 -16.53
CA GLY A 80 6.02 -19.85 -17.78
C GLY A 80 5.71 -18.71 -18.74
N MET A 81 4.72 -17.84 -18.47
CA MET A 81 4.31 -16.77 -19.38
C MET A 81 5.23 -15.55 -19.25
N THR A 82 5.48 -14.88 -20.39
CA THR A 82 6.17 -13.58 -20.42
C THR A 82 5.25 -12.44 -19.95
N PRO A 83 5.79 -11.27 -19.55
CA PRO A 83 4.97 -10.12 -19.17
C PRO A 83 3.95 -9.72 -20.25
N GLU A 84 4.33 -9.74 -21.52
CA GLU A 84 3.46 -9.42 -22.66
C GLU A 84 2.31 -10.43 -22.79
N GLN A 85 2.60 -11.72 -22.58
CA GLN A 85 1.59 -12.77 -22.58
C GLN A 85 0.62 -12.62 -21.41
N LEU A 86 1.13 -12.27 -20.22
CA LEU A 86 0.30 -12.02 -19.03
C LEU A 86 -0.62 -10.81 -19.22
N VAL A 87 -0.11 -9.77 -19.84
CA VAL A 87 -0.89 -8.57 -20.17
C VAL A 87 -1.96 -8.87 -21.23
N ALA A 88 -1.73 -9.77 -22.16
CA ALA A 88 -2.70 -10.21 -23.16
C ALA A 88 -3.76 -11.19 -22.61
N ASP A 89 -3.42 -11.97 -21.56
CA ASP A 89 -4.32 -12.97 -20.97
C ASP A 89 -5.34 -12.31 -20.03
N ALA A 90 -6.65 -12.43 -20.35
CA ALA A 90 -7.70 -11.79 -19.58
C ALA A 90 -7.79 -12.27 -18.12
N PRO A 91 -7.69 -13.58 -17.79
CA PRO A 91 -7.61 -14.06 -16.41
C PRO A 91 -6.41 -13.53 -15.63
N ALA A 92 -5.22 -13.44 -16.25
CA ALA A 92 -4.03 -12.88 -15.61
C ALA A 92 -4.24 -11.39 -15.24
N ARG A 93 -4.81 -10.61 -16.17
CA ARG A 93 -5.13 -9.20 -15.90
C ARG A 93 -6.13 -9.04 -14.77
N GLU A 94 -7.18 -9.85 -14.74
CA GLU A 94 -8.19 -9.79 -13.68
C GLU A 94 -7.60 -10.11 -12.31
N ILE A 95 -6.72 -11.09 -12.22
CA ILE A 95 -6.03 -11.43 -10.97
C ILE A 95 -5.08 -10.28 -10.57
N GLY A 96 -4.28 -9.75 -11.51
CA GLY A 96 -3.38 -8.62 -11.27
C GLY A 96 -4.13 -7.38 -10.79
N GLN A 97 -5.26 -7.05 -11.41
CA GLN A 97 -6.12 -5.95 -11.00
C GLN A 97 -6.66 -6.14 -9.57
N ARG A 98 -7.16 -7.34 -9.25
CA ARG A 98 -7.66 -7.63 -7.90
C ARG A 98 -6.56 -7.54 -6.84
N LEU A 99 -5.36 -8.05 -7.13
CA LEU A 99 -4.20 -7.89 -6.25
C LEU A 99 -3.87 -6.42 -6.03
N PHE A 100 -3.88 -5.62 -7.11
CA PHE A 100 -3.64 -4.18 -7.03
C PHE A 100 -4.69 -3.47 -6.17
N LEU A 101 -5.96 -3.72 -6.41
CA LEU A 101 -7.06 -3.09 -5.65
C LEU A 101 -7.00 -3.42 -4.16
N ASN A 102 -6.59 -4.64 -3.81
CA ASN A 102 -6.53 -5.09 -2.43
C ASN A 102 -5.28 -4.62 -1.68
N THR A 103 -4.16 -4.39 -2.38
CA THR A 103 -2.86 -4.18 -1.74
C THR A 103 -2.26 -2.81 -2.03
N CYS A 104 -2.50 -2.24 -3.22
CA CYS A 104 -1.78 -1.07 -3.72
C CYS A 104 -2.66 0.19 -3.83
N ALA A 105 -3.97 0.01 -4.09
CA ALA A 105 -4.89 1.09 -4.39
C ALA A 105 -5.05 2.10 -3.24
N GLN A 106 -4.79 1.73 -2.00
CA GLN A 106 -4.83 2.65 -0.86
C GLN A 106 -3.88 3.84 -1.03
N CYS A 107 -2.71 3.60 -1.65
CA CYS A 107 -1.72 4.64 -1.90
C CYS A 107 -1.76 5.14 -3.35
N HIS A 108 -1.86 4.22 -4.33
CA HIS A 108 -1.77 4.56 -5.75
C HIS A 108 -3.12 4.90 -6.42
N GLY A 109 -4.23 4.88 -5.66
CA GLY A 109 -5.58 5.07 -6.20
C GLY A 109 -6.12 3.81 -6.88
N SER A 110 -7.44 3.66 -6.96
CA SER A 110 -8.08 2.52 -7.63
C SER A 110 -7.91 2.55 -9.15
N ASP A 111 -7.64 3.72 -9.71
CA ASP A 111 -7.32 3.97 -11.11
C ASP A 111 -5.82 3.97 -11.41
N ALA A 112 -4.99 3.69 -10.40
CA ALA A 112 -3.52 3.67 -10.43
C ALA A 112 -2.87 5.01 -10.83
N LYS A 113 -3.61 6.14 -10.81
CA LYS A 113 -3.08 7.47 -11.15
C LYS A 113 -2.35 8.16 -10.02
N GLY A 114 -2.28 7.51 -8.87
CA GLY A 114 -1.59 8.06 -7.72
C GLY A 114 -2.28 9.28 -7.10
N SER A 115 -1.53 10.00 -6.32
CA SER A 115 -1.94 11.27 -5.70
C SER A 115 -0.69 12.01 -5.25
N THR A 116 -0.84 13.15 -4.57
CA THR A 116 0.32 13.84 -3.99
C THR A 116 1.15 12.87 -3.12
N SER A 117 2.43 12.76 -3.39
CA SER A 117 3.40 11.84 -2.78
C SER A 117 3.35 10.39 -3.26
N PHE A 118 2.38 9.98 -4.04
CA PHE A 118 2.26 8.63 -4.58
C PHE A 118 2.29 8.65 -6.11
N PRO A 119 3.25 7.98 -6.77
CA PRO A 119 3.41 8.01 -8.21
C PRO A 119 2.17 7.52 -8.97
N ASN A 120 1.91 8.16 -10.11
CA ASN A 120 1.03 7.63 -11.13
C ASN A 120 1.70 6.43 -11.80
N LEU A 121 1.01 5.30 -11.91
CA LEU A 121 1.51 4.07 -12.52
C LEU A 121 0.98 3.85 -13.93
N THR A 122 0.21 4.82 -14.46
CA THR A 122 -0.40 4.76 -15.79
C THR A 122 0.33 5.60 -16.82
N ASP A 123 1.29 6.43 -16.39
CA ASP A 123 2.15 7.21 -17.27
C ASP A 123 3.45 6.49 -17.61
N GLY A 124 4.31 7.14 -18.37
CA GLY A 124 5.63 6.61 -18.78
C GLY A 124 6.78 7.05 -17.88
N ASP A 125 6.51 7.79 -16.79
CA ASP A 125 7.56 8.28 -15.89
C ASP A 125 7.81 7.32 -14.73
N TRP A 126 9.05 6.83 -14.64
CA TRP A 126 9.46 5.82 -13.68
C TRP A 126 10.68 6.26 -12.87
N LEU A 127 10.50 6.49 -11.58
CA LEU A 127 11.58 6.90 -10.67
C LEU A 127 12.74 5.90 -10.57
N TYR A 128 12.46 4.59 -10.66
CA TYR A 128 13.46 3.52 -10.51
C TYR A 128 13.59 2.64 -11.74
N GLY A 129 12.79 2.90 -12.78
CA GLY A 129 12.69 2.12 -13.99
C GLY A 129 11.37 1.38 -14.14
N GLY A 130 10.90 1.26 -15.38
CA GLY A 130 9.58 0.75 -15.76
C GLY A 130 9.60 -0.61 -16.44
N THR A 131 10.67 -1.40 -16.37
CA THR A 131 10.63 -2.77 -16.87
C THR A 131 9.89 -3.69 -15.91
N PRO A 132 9.26 -4.78 -16.37
CA PRO A 132 8.53 -5.71 -15.52
C PRO A 132 9.38 -6.24 -14.35
N GLU A 133 10.68 -6.48 -14.59
CA GLU A 133 11.60 -7.01 -13.59
C GLU A 133 11.87 -5.97 -12.48
N ILE A 134 12.10 -4.72 -12.87
CA ILE A 134 12.33 -3.62 -11.92
C ILE A 134 11.05 -3.32 -11.13
N ILE A 135 9.89 -3.36 -11.79
CA ILE A 135 8.59 -3.21 -11.12
C ILE A 135 8.40 -4.36 -10.12
N ALA A 136 8.69 -5.61 -10.50
CA ALA A 136 8.62 -6.76 -9.60
C ALA A 136 9.57 -6.61 -8.40
N GLU A 137 10.81 -6.18 -8.63
CA GLU A 137 11.77 -5.89 -7.55
C GLU A 137 11.27 -4.76 -6.64
N THR A 138 10.70 -3.70 -7.21
CA THR A 138 10.13 -2.58 -6.47
C THR A 138 8.98 -3.03 -5.58
N ILE A 139 8.10 -3.91 -6.08
CA ILE A 139 7.00 -4.47 -5.29
C ILE A 139 7.55 -5.39 -4.20
N ALA A 140 8.46 -6.30 -4.54
CA ALA A 140 9.01 -7.26 -3.58
C ALA A 140 9.74 -6.57 -2.43
N LYS A 141 10.74 -5.76 -2.75
CA LYS A 141 11.68 -5.19 -1.77
C LYS A 141 11.30 -3.81 -1.28
N GLY A 142 10.31 -3.17 -1.91
CA GLY A 142 9.99 -1.76 -1.65
C GLY A 142 11.06 -0.81 -2.17
N ARG A 143 10.85 0.48 -1.92
CA ARG A 143 11.80 1.55 -2.25
C ARG A 143 11.85 2.59 -1.14
N HIS A 144 13.02 3.18 -0.94
CA HIS A 144 13.21 4.29 -0.04
C HIS A 144 13.97 5.39 -0.77
N GLY A 145 13.27 6.43 -1.16
CA GLY A 145 13.84 7.60 -1.84
C GLY A 145 13.99 8.77 -0.88
N VAL A 146 15.20 9.31 -0.77
CA VAL A 146 15.49 10.44 0.11
C VAL A 146 16.13 11.58 -0.69
N MET A 147 15.47 12.73 -0.72
CA MET A 147 16.08 14.01 -1.05
C MET A 147 16.42 14.72 0.25
N PRO A 148 17.69 14.94 0.60
CA PRO A 148 18.06 15.56 1.88
C PRO A 148 17.54 17.01 1.96
N PRO A 149 17.24 17.51 3.17
CA PRO A 149 16.90 18.91 3.37
C PRO A 149 18.12 19.79 3.20
N TRP A 150 17.96 20.90 2.48
CA TRP A 150 19.01 21.89 2.24
C TRP A 150 18.88 23.14 3.12
N LYS A 151 17.92 23.16 4.05
CA LYS A 151 17.75 24.23 5.02
C LYS A 151 19.03 24.44 5.83
N GLY A 152 19.50 25.68 5.90
CA GLY A 152 20.77 26.00 6.56
C GLY A 152 21.98 26.05 5.62
N VAL A 153 21.90 25.46 4.42
CA VAL A 153 22.90 25.57 3.36
C VAL A 153 22.37 26.48 2.24
N ILE A 154 21.12 26.27 1.84
CA ILE A 154 20.41 27.06 0.84
C ILE A 154 19.40 27.96 1.56
N ASP A 155 19.48 29.27 1.37
CA ASP A 155 18.50 30.20 1.89
C ASP A 155 17.22 30.22 1.03
N PRO A 156 16.07 30.72 1.56
CA PRO A 156 14.80 30.73 0.81
C PRO A 156 14.82 31.48 -0.51
N ARG A 157 15.66 32.53 -0.65
CA ARG A 157 15.79 33.28 -1.89
C ARG A 157 16.52 32.44 -2.95
N MET A 158 17.62 31.82 -2.56
CA MET A 158 18.39 30.92 -3.42
C MET A 158 17.53 29.72 -3.83
N ALA A 159 16.77 29.11 -2.90
CA ALA A 159 15.82 28.04 -3.20
C ALA A 159 14.75 28.47 -4.22
N GLY A 160 14.26 29.72 -4.12
CA GLY A 160 13.35 30.30 -5.08
C GLY A 160 13.97 30.49 -6.47
N ASP A 161 15.24 30.92 -6.55
CA ASP A 161 15.95 31.03 -7.83
C ASP A 161 16.16 29.65 -8.47
N ILE A 162 16.53 28.63 -7.69
CA ILE A 162 16.61 27.23 -8.14
C ILE A 162 15.25 26.73 -8.62
N ALA A 163 14.15 27.02 -7.89
CA ALA A 163 12.81 26.64 -8.29
C ALA A 163 12.41 27.21 -9.66
N HIS A 164 12.77 28.46 -9.95
CA HIS A 164 12.57 29.04 -11.27
C HIS A 164 13.37 28.34 -12.35
N TYR A 165 14.63 27.97 -12.08
CA TYR A 165 15.42 27.18 -13.03
C TYR A 165 14.79 25.80 -13.27
N VAL A 166 14.41 25.07 -12.22
CA VAL A 166 13.77 23.75 -12.33
C VAL A 166 12.46 23.83 -13.13
N ARG A 167 11.61 24.83 -12.86
CA ARG A 167 10.39 25.07 -13.63
C ARG A 167 10.67 25.38 -15.11
N SER A 168 11.78 26.06 -15.41
CA SER A 168 12.17 26.36 -16.80
C SER A 168 12.55 25.10 -17.58
N LEU A 169 13.05 24.05 -16.92
CA LEU A 169 13.42 22.79 -17.56
C LEU A 169 12.20 22.07 -18.15
N SER A 170 11.01 22.21 -17.52
CA SER A 170 9.74 21.65 -17.99
C SER A 170 8.88 22.67 -18.78
N GLY A 171 9.46 23.79 -19.21
CA GLY A 171 8.78 24.79 -20.05
C GLY A 171 7.74 25.64 -19.34
N LEU A 172 7.68 25.63 -18.00
CA LEU A 172 6.77 26.45 -17.22
C LEU A 172 7.19 27.93 -17.21
N ALA A 173 6.23 28.84 -17.05
CA ALA A 173 6.48 30.27 -16.95
C ALA A 173 7.36 30.64 -15.74
N VAL A 174 8.42 31.44 -15.98
CA VAL A 174 9.45 31.76 -15.00
C VAL A 174 10.00 33.19 -15.19
N ASP A 175 10.73 33.68 -14.19
CA ASP A 175 11.54 34.92 -14.28
C ASP A 175 12.93 34.58 -14.84
N PRO A 176 13.33 35.12 -16.01
CA PRO A 176 14.64 34.82 -16.65
C PRO A 176 15.86 35.18 -15.79
N VAL A 177 15.77 36.24 -14.98
CA VAL A 177 16.88 36.65 -14.11
C VAL A 177 17.08 35.62 -13.00
N ARG A 178 15.99 35.13 -12.43
CA ARG A 178 16.01 34.07 -11.40
C ARG A 178 16.48 32.73 -11.99
N VAL A 179 16.06 32.41 -13.24
CA VAL A 179 16.55 31.23 -13.97
C VAL A 179 18.06 31.25 -14.10
N PHE A 180 18.64 32.39 -14.52
CA PHE A 180 20.10 32.53 -14.69
C PHE A 180 20.85 32.26 -13.37
N ARG A 181 20.37 32.83 -12.24
CA ARG A 181 20.96 32.59 -10.91
C ARG A 181 20.74 31.14 -10.48
N GLY A 182 19.52 30.64 -10.60
CA GLY A 182 19.15 29.29 -10.19
C GLY A 182 19.93 28.20 -10.93
N LYS A 183 20.23 28.38 -12.20
CA LYS A 183 21.04 27.44 -12.99
C LYS A 183 22.43 27.23 -12.39
N ARG A 184 23.08 28.31 -11.92
CA ARG A 184 24.38 28.21 -11.28
C ARG A 184 24.31 27.44 -9.96
N GLU A 185 23.30 27.71 -9.15
CA GLU A 185 23.14 27.04 -7.85
C GLU A 185 22.71 25.58 -8.02
N PHE A 186 21.90 25.30 -9.03
CA PHE A 186 21.55 23.90 -9.38
C PHE A 186 22.80 23.09 -9.75
N ALA A 187 23.74 23.71 -10.52
CA ALA A 187 24.98 23.04 -10.87
C ALA A 187 25.86 22.72 -9.66
N ASN A 188 25.79 23.54 -8.62
CA ASN A 188 26.58 23.34 -7.40
C ASN A 188 25.97 22.27 -6.44
N TYR A 189 24.65 22.20 -6.32
CA TYR A 189 23.99 21.44 -5.25
C TYR A 189 23.12 20.28 -5.73
N CYS A 190 22.63 20.30 -6.98
CA CYS A 190 21.55 19.41 -7.41
C CYS A 190 21.98 18.35 -8.44
N VAL A 191 23.02 18.66 -9.24
CA VAL A 191 23.49 17.84 -10.37
C VAL A 191 23.90 16.44 -9.97
N ALA A 192 24.46 16.26 -8.76
CA ALA A 192 24.91 14.95 -8.28
C ALA A 192 23.78 13.89 -8.29
N CYS A 193 22.54 14.31 -8.03
CA CYS A 193 21.39 13.41 -8.04
C CYS A 193 20.53 13.57 -9.29
N HIS A 194 20.28 14.83 -9.73
CA HIS A 194 19.35 15.11 -10.82
C HIS A 194 19.98 15.17 -12.23
N GLY A 195 21.31 15.03 -12.33
CA GLY A 195 22.03 15.13 -13.61
C GLY A 195 22.25 16.57 -14.05
N VAL A 196 23.22 16.77 -14.94
CA VAL A 196 23.55 18.10 -15.51
C VAL A 196 22.45 18.66 -16.41
N ASP A 197 21.66 17.76 -16.99
CA ASP A 197 20.53 18.05 -17.87
C ASP A 197 19.17 18.01 -17.14
N GLY A 198 19.17 17.72 -15.83
CA GLY A 198 17.96 17.62 -15.01
C GLY A 198 17.10 16.38 -15.24
N LYS A 199 17.59 15.37 -15.99
CA LYS A 199 16.82 14.16 -16.32
C LYS A 199 16.72 13.13 -15.19
N GLY A 200 17.30 13.44 -14.04
CA GLY A 200 17.26 12.57 -12.89
C GLY A 200 18.24 11.40 -12.94
N ASN A 201 18.05 10.46 -12.01
CA ASN A 201 18.87 9.25 -11.91
C ASN A 201 18.05 8.11 -11.31
N GLN A 202 17.64 7.15 -12.14
CA GLN A 202 16.81 6.02 -11.71
C GLN A 202 17.51 5.11 -10.69
N ALA A 203 18.83 5.03 -10.67
CA ALA A 203 19.55 4.24 -9.66
C ALA A 203 19.40 4.83 -8.25
N LEU A 204 19.16 6.14 -8.14
CA LEU A 204 18.94 6.87 -6.90
C LEU A 204 17.46 7.16 -6.63
N GLY A 205 16.57 6.90 -7.58
CA GLY A 205 15.17 7.34 -7.51
C GLY A 205 15.02 8.87 -7.57
N ALA A 206 16.01 9.57 -8.15
CA ALA A 206 15.95 11.01 -8.35
C ALA A 206 15.12 11.30 -9.61
N PRO A 207 14.02 12.09 -9.50
CA PRO A 207 13.10 12.32 -10.61
C PRO A 207 13.72 13.11 -11.74
N ASN A 208 13.19 12.89 -12.95
CA ASN A 208 13.36 13.77 -14.09
C ASN A 208 12.68 15.12 -13.79
N LEU A 209 13.36 16.22 -14.00
CA LEU A 209 12.88 17.57 -13.77
C LEU A 209 12.55 18.30 -15.09
N THR A 210 12.64 17.60 -16.23
CA THR A 210 12.44 18.17 -17.56
C THR A 210 11.09 17.84 -18.18
N ASP A 211 10.32 16.97 -17.55
CA ASP A 211 8.97 16.58 -17.97
C ASP A 211 7.89 17.42 -17.26
N ASP A 212 6.63 17.04 -17.44
CA ASP A 212 5.46 17.67 -16.85
C ASP A 212 4.88 16.88 -15.66
N VAL A 213 5.58 15.83 -15.19
CA VAL A 213 5.16 14.97 -14.07
C VAL A 213 5.68 15.52 -12.74
N TRP A 214 4.76 15.93 -11.88
CA TRP A 214 5.09 16.61 -10.62
C TRP A 214 4.43 15.93 -9.43
N LEU A 215 5.17 15.08 -8.71
CA LEU A 215 4.67 14.32 -7.56
C LEU A 215 4.19 15.23 -6.40
N TYR A 216 4.76 16.41 -6.24
CA TYR A 216 4.46 17.38 -5.19
C TYR A 216 3.92 18.71 -5.72
N GLY A 217 3.66 18.77 -7.03
CA GLY A 217 3.20 19.97 -7.71
C GLY A 217 4.34 20.90 -8.17
N SER A 218 4.08 21.65 -9.24
CA SER A 218 5.01 22.48 -9.98
C SER A 218 5.07 23.95 -9.52
N SER A 219 4.35 24.32 -8.44
CA SER A 219 4.40 25.68 -7.94
C SER A 219 5.76 26.03 -7.34
N GLU A 220 6.19 27.30 -7.45
CA GLU A 220 7.43 27.78 -6.82
C GLU A 220 7.47 27.39 -5.32
N ALA A 221 6.39 27.64 -4.60
CA ALA A 221 6.30 27.35 -3.17
C ALA A 221 6.48 25.86 -2.85
N SER A 222 5.93 24.96 -3.69
CA SER A 222 6.06 23.51 -3.54
C SER A 222 7.50 23.04 -3.75
N ILE A 223 8.17 23.58 -4.78
CA ILE A 223 9.56 23.25 -5.10
C ILE A 223 10.50 23.81 -4.03
N VAL A 224 10.30 25.05 -3.59
CA VAL A 224 11.07 25.65 -2.49
C VAL A 224 10.96 24.82 -1.22
N ARG A 225 9.74 24.38 -0.85
CA ARG A 225 9.53 23.47 0.29
C ARG A 225 10.29 22.16 0.10
N THR A 226 10.23 21.56 -1.10
CA THR A 226 10.96 20.33 -1.42
C THR A 226 12.46 20.50 -1.26
N ILE A 227 13.02 21.63 -1.70
CA ILE A 227 14.45 21.93 -1.55
C ILE A 227 14.83 22.12 -0.08
N LEU A 228 14.09 22.96 0.65
CA LEU A 228 14.47 23.32 2.01
C LEU A 228 14.23 22.22 3.03
N ASP A 229 13.09 21.54 2.95
CA ASP A 229 12.67 20.53 3.94
C ASP A 229 13.05 19.11 3.52
N GLY A 230 13.44 18.90 2.24
CA GLY A 230 13.72 17.58 1.70
C GLY A 230 12.47 16.74 1.46
N ARG A 231 12.67 15.48 1.05
CA ARG A 231 11.63 14.45 0.90
C ARG A 231 12.15 13.12 1.40
N ASP A 232 11.33 12.41 2.11
CA ASP A 232 11.57 11.03 2.57
C ASP A 232 10.33 10.21 2.20
N ASN A 233 10.45 9.38 1.16
CA ASN A 233 9.36 8.60 0.61
C ASN A 233 9.68 7.13 0.71
N ARG A 234 8.73 6.35 1.24
CA ARG A 234 8.88 4.92 1.39
C ARG A 234 7.71 4.17 0.74
N MET A 235 8.03 3.27 -0.16
CA MET A 235 7.15 2.19 -0.58
C MET A 235 7.55 0.94 0.20
N PRO A 236 6.65 0.32 0.97
CA PRO A 236 6.98 -0.87 1.75
C PRO A 236 7.27 -2.08 0.87
N ALA A 237 8.06 -3.02 1.38
CA ALA A 237 8.27 -4.34 0.78
C ALA A 237 6.99 -5.19 0.92
N HIS A 238 6.69 -6.01 -0.08
CA HIS A 238 5.51 -6.87 -0.11
C HIS A 238 5.84 -8.37 -0.23
N GLU A 239 7.12 -8.76 -0.27
CA GLU A 239 7.54 -10.17 -0.40
C GLU A 239 7.15 -11.06 0.79
N GLU A 240 6.84 -10.45 1.95
CA GLU A 240 6.34 -11.19 3.12
C GLU A 240 4.83 -11.48 3.05
N VAL A 241 4.08 -10.75 2.21
CA VAL A 241 2.62 -10.84 2.11
C VAL A 241 2.12 -11.32 0.76
N LEU A 242 2.95 -11.21 -0.29
CA LEU A 242 2.64 -11.65 -1.65
C LEU A 242 3.61 -12.76 -2.07
N THR A 243 3.08 -13.80 -2.72
CA THR A 243 3.96 -14.85 -3.31
C THR A 243 4.69 -14.33 -4.55
N PRO A 244 5.81 -14.97 -4.97
CA PRO A 244 6.51 -14.59 -6.19
C PRO A 244 5.62 -14.57 -7.44
N GLU A 245 4.66 -15.50 -7.53
CA GLU A 245 3.72 -15.58 -8.65
C GLU A 245 2.73 -14.42 -8.62
N GLN A 246 2.27 -14.01 -7.45
CA GLN A 246 1.42 -12.84 -7.27
C GLN A 246 2.16 -11.55 -7.64
N ILE A 247 3.42 -11.42 -7.21
CA ILE A 247 4.27 -10.29 -7.58
C ILE A 247 4.48 -10.23 -9.09
N LYS A 248 4.72 -11.38 -9.73
CA LYS A 248 4.86 -11.49 -11.19
C LYS A 248 3.60 -11.02 -11.93
N LEU A 249 2.42 -11.48 -11.51
CA LEU A 249 1.15 -11.06 -12.12
C LEU A 249 0.86 -9.58 -11.89
N LEU A 250 1.14 -9.10 -10.69
CA LEU A 250 0.95 -7.71 -10.32
C LEU A 250 1.89 -6.78 -11.09
N SER A 251 3.19 -7.15 -11.22
CA SER A 251 4.16 -6.37 -11.99
C SER A 251 3.81 -6.32 -13.48
N ALA A 252 3.38 -7.43 -14.07
CA ALA A 252 2.91 -7.47 -15.45
C ALA A 252 1.67 -6.58 -15.64
N TRP A 253 0.71 -6.62 -14.71
CA TRP A 253 -0.47 -5.78 -14.77
C TRP A 253 -0.12 -4.28 -14.68
N VAL A 254 0.73 -3.88 -13.72
CA VAL A 254 1.20 -2.50 -13.57
C VAL A 254 1.96 -2.04 -14.81
N TRP A 255 2.89 -2.87 -15.33
CA TRP A 255 3.59 -2.57 -16.57
C TRP A 255 2.64 -2.38 -17.76
N GLY A 256 1.59 -3.18 -17.82
CA GLY A 256 0.56 -3.07 -18.85
C GLY A 256 -0.20 -1.75 -18.83
N LEU A 257 -0.32 -1.07 -17.69
CA LEU A 257 -1.06 0.20 -17.60
C LEU A 257 -0.45 1.31 -18.46
N SER A 258 0.88 1.36 -18.54
CA SER A 258 1.61 2.38 -19.32
C SER A 258 2.06 1.88 -20.70
N ASN A 259 2.09 0.55 -20.93
CA ASN A 259 2.64 -0.06 -22.15
C ASN A 259 1.60 -0.69 -23.09
N GLN A 260 0.32 -0.76 -22.70
CA GLN A 260 -0.73 -1.11 -23.65
C GLN A 260 -1.09 0.11 -24.50
N ALA A 261 -0.99 -0.03 -25.82
CA ALA A 261 -1.71 0.86 -26.73
C ALA A 261 -3.21 0.83 -26.32
N PRO A 262 -3.89 1.99 -26.24
CA PRO A 262 -5.21 2.07 -25.62
C PRO A 262 -6.18 1.08 -26.29
N ALA A 263 -6.66 0.11 -25.53
CA ALA A 263 -7.76 -0.78 -25.92
C ALA A 263 -9.05 -0.02 -26.28
N LYS A 264 -9.05 1.31 -26.13
CA LYS A 264 -10.11 2.25 -26.52
C LYS A 264 -10.38 2.33 -28.03
N ALA A 265 -9.45 1.85 -28.87
CA ALA A 265 -9.71 1.83 -30.32
C ALA A 265 -10.59 0.64 -30.76
N ALA A 266 -10.65 -0.43 -29.98
CA ALA A 266 -11.46 -1.61 -30.31
C ALA A 266 -12.93 -1.52 -29.83
N GLU A 267 -13.22 -0.69 -28.85
CA GLU A 267 -14.58 -0.51 -28.32
C GLU A 267 -15.35 0.60 -29.07
N ALA A 268 -14.63 1.56 -29.68
CA ALA A 268 -15.23 2.58 -30.56
C ALA A 268 -15.51 2.10 -31.99
N ALA A 269 -15.09 0.87 -32.31
CA ALA A 269 -15.35 0.23 -33.65
C ALA A 269 -16.42 -0.85 -33.60
N ARG A 270 -17.17 -0.98 -32.51
CA ARG A 270 -18.38 -1.78 -32.37
C ARG A 270 -19.60 -0.88 -32.11
#